data_d757d4b8dca7550e67eb36cde0658e5a
#
_entry.id   d757d4b8dca7550e67eb36cde0658e5a
#
_cell.length_a   1.000
_cell.length_b   1.000
_cell.length_c   1.000
_cell.angle_alpha   90.00
_cell.angle_beta   90.00
_cell.angle_gamma   90.00
#
_symmetry.space_group_name_H-M   'P 1'
#
loop_
_entity.id
_entity.type
_entity.pdbx_description
1 polymer ?
#
loop_
_entity_poly.entity_id
_entity_poly.type
_entity_poly.pdbx_seq_one_letter_code
_entity_poly.pdbx_strand_id
1 'polypeptide(L)'
;QCFTYANHARCNRDLIHQIAQVTAEEANALGYTNIYSPILDIAQDPRWGRVVECYGEDPYLVGELGKQMIMGLQHEGLIATPKHFAVYSIPVGGRDEGTRTDPHVAPREMRTLYLEPFRKAFQDAGALGVMSSYNDYDGVPITGSHYFLTEILRQEYGFKGYVVSDSEAVEYIMTKHKVQPNLEDVAAQVIHAGLNVRTNFSLPENFIVPLRKAIEAGKISEKT
;
A
#
# COMPACT_ATOMS: atom_id res chain seq x y z
N GLN A 1 1.24 11.42 13.72
CA GLN A 1 2.63 10.92 13.70
C GLN A 1 3.21 10.73 15.11
N CYS A 2 3.00 11.66 16.06
CA CYS A 2 3.42 11.48 17.46
C CYS A 2 2.82 10.26 18.16
N PHE A 3 1.60 9.87 17.79
CA PHE A 3 0.91 8.72 18.41
C PHE A 3 1.55 7.38 18.07
N THR A 4 2.07 7.18 16.87
CA THR A 4 2.68 5.93 16.47
C THR A 4 3.91 5.62 17.31
N TYR A 5 4.77 6.62 17.57
CA TYR A 5 6.00 6.46 18.32
C TYR A 5 5.76 6.12 19.82
N ALA A 6 4.79 6.78 20.46
CA ALA A 6 4.46 6.53 21.86
C ALA A 6 3.82 5.15 22.08
N ASN A 7 3.02 4.70 21.13
CA ASN A 7 2.35 3.40 21.16
C ASN A 7 3.32 2.24 20.91
N HIS A 8 4.29 2.46 20.06
CA HIS A 8 5.38 1.57 19.72
C HIS A 8 6.23 1.22 20.93
N ALA A 9 6.65 2.22 21.70
CA ALA A 9 7.48 2.03 22.90
C ALA A 9 6.83 1.15 23.99
N ARG A 10 5.51 0.92 23.92
CA ARG A 10 4.76 0.14 24.91
C ARG A 10 4.40 -1.27 24.48
N CYS A 11 4.48 -1.59 23.20
CA CYS A 11 4.08 -2.89 22.61
C CYS A 11 2.72 -3.40 23.15
N ASN A 12 1.81 -2.48 23.48
CA ASN A 12 0.53 -2.80 24.12
C ASN A 12 -0.57 -2.88 23.06
N ARG A 13 -1.00 -4.09 22.78
CA ARG A 13 -2.03 -4.40 21.77
C ARG A 13 -3.38 -3.78 22.09
N ASP A 14 -3.80 -3.85 23.35
CA ASP A 14 -5.10 -3.33 23.77
C ASP A 14 -5.17 -1.82 23.66
N LEU A 15 -4.06 -1.15 23.97
CA LEU A 15 -3.95 0.30 23.82
C LEU A 15 -4.02 0.72 22.35
N ILE A 16 -3.35 -0.02 21.44
CA ILE A 16 -3.42 0.24 20.00
C ILE A 16 -4.86 0.09 19.50
N HIS A 17 -5.56 -0.96 19.96
CA HIS A 17 -6.96 -1.17 19.59
C HIS A 17 -7.86 0.00 20.03
N GLN A 18 -7.73 0.43 21.29
CA GLN A 18 -8.49 1.57 21.84
C GLN A 18 -8.19 2.88 21.09
N ILE A 19 -6.93 3.13 20.76
CA ILE A 19 -6.53 4.30 19.97
C ILE A 19 -7.15 4.25 18.57
N ALA A 20 -7.19 3.07 17.96
CA ALA A 20 -7.83 2.89 16.68
C ALA A 20 -9.33 3.21 16.73
N GLN A 21 -10.03 2.78 17.78
CA GLN A 21 -11.44 3.09 17.98
C GLN A 21 -11.68 4.60 18.13
N VAL A 22 -10.92 5.28 19.00
CA VAL A 22 -11.01 6.75 19.16
C VAL A 22 -10.73 7.47 17.85
N THR A 23 -9.68 7.04 17.13
CA THR A 23 -9.36 7.59 15.80
C THR A 23 -10.53 7.43 14.81
N ALA A 24 -11.17 6.27 14.85
CA ALA A 24 -12.31 5.99 13.97
C ALA A 24 -13.56 6.81 14.35
N GLU A 25 -13.85 6.96 15.64
CA GLU A 25 -14.95 7.82 16.12
C GLU A 25 -14.76 9.27 15.65
N GLU A 26 -13.57 9.82 15.82
CA GLU A 26 -13.25 11.19 15.37
C GLU A 26 -13.35 11.33 13.85
N ALA A 27 -12.84 10.36 13.09
CA ALA A 27 -12.89 10.37 11.64
C ALA A 27 -14.34 10.23 11.11
N ASN A 28 -15.16 9.37 11.72
CA ASN A 28 -16.58 9.24 11.41
C ASN A 28 -17.34 10.54 11.67
N ALA A 29 -17.06 11.23 12.77
CA ALA A 29 -17.65 12.53 13.09
C ALA A 29 -17.32 13.60 12.03
N LEU A 30 -16.19 13.48 11.34
CA LEU A 30 -15.79 14.34 10.22
C LEU A 30 -16.29 13.86 8.86
N GLY A 31 -16.97 12.72 8.79
CA GLY A 31 -17.52 12.14 7.55
C GLY A 31 -16.54 11.32 6.73
N TYR A 32 -15.39 10.93 7.29
CA TYR A 32 -14.49 9.99 6.61
C TYR A 32 -15.06 8.58 6.63
N THR A 33 -14.83 7.82 5.57
CA THR A 33 -15.22 6.41 5.42
C THR A 33 -14.03 5.47 5.31
N ASN A 34 -12.83 6.03 5.15
CA ASN A 34 -11.59 5.29 4.95
C ASN A 34 -10.41 6.04 5.56
N ILE A 35 -9.47 5.29 6.14
CA ILE A 35 -8.21 5.81 6.66
C ILE A 35 -7.03 5.06 6.04
N TYR A 36 -6.04 5.79 5.50
CA TYR A 36 -4.80 5.24 4.97
C TYR A 36 -3.82 4.89 6.10
N SER A 37 -4.20 3.90 6.88
CA SER A 37 -3.52 3.39 8.07
C SER A 37 -3.87 1.91 8.28
N PRO A 38 -3.02 1.13 8.97
CA PRO A 38 -1.69 1.43 9.52
C PRO A 38 -0.55 1.39 8.50
N ILE A 39 0.63 1.90 8.90
CA ILE A 39 1.88 1.70 8.15
C ILE A 39 2.50 0.41 8.64
N LEU A 40 2.66 -0.55 7.73
CA LEU A 40 3.16 -1.90 8.00
C LEU A 40 4.57 -2.13 7.45
N ASP A 41 5.22 -1.06 6.99
CA ASP A 41 6.61 -1.11 6.56
C ASP A 41 7.52 -1.47 7.73
N ILE A 42 8.57 -2.26 7.45
CA ILE A 42 9.54 -2.71 8.46
C ILE A 42 10.68 -1.68 8.57
N ALA A 43 10.91 -1.14 9.75
CA ALA A 43 11.91 -0.10 10.01
C ALA A 43 13.33 -0.67 10.17
N GLN A 44 13.84 -1.40 9.17
CA GLN A 44 15.16 -2.04 9.26
C GLN A 44 16.33 -1.09 9.09
N ASP A 45 16.21 -0.12 8.21
CA ASP A 45 17.30 0.82 7.94
C ASP A 45 16.93 2.24 8.39
N PRO A 46 17.67 2.81 9.36
CA PRO A 46 17.39 4.14 9.88
C PRO A 46 17.58 5.28 8.87
N ARG A 47 18.24 5.01 7.74
CA ARG A 47 18.38 5.99 6.65
C ARG A 47 17.10 6.19 5.85
N TRP A 48 16.16 5.25 5.93
CA TRP A 48 14.85 5.43 5.35
C TRP A 48 14.06 6.52 6.09
N GLY A 49 13.69 7.59 5.40
CA GLY A 49 13.15 8.81 6.00
C GLY A 49 11.81 8.66 6.72
N ARG A 50 11.14 7.48 6.62
CA ARG A 50 9.81 7.22 7.20
C ARG A 50 9.82 6.22 8.37
N VAL A 51 10.99 5.91 8.91
CA VAL A 51 11.14 5.01 10.07
C VAL A 51 10.26 5.44 11.25
N VAL A 52 10.11 6.75 11.47
CA VAL A 52 9.28 7.32 12.56
C VAL A 52 7.78 7.01 12.42
N GLU A 53 7.32 6.56 11.26
CA GLU A 53 5.93 6.22 11.01
C GLU A 53 5.63 4.74 11.28
N CYS A 54 6.67 3.89 11.42
CA CYS A 54 6.56 2.44 11.53
C CYS A 54 6.33 1.94 12.95
N TYR A 55 5.85 0.72 13.09
CA TYR A 55 5.71 0.05 14.39
C TYR A 55 7.01 -0.63 14.85
N GLY A 56 8.02 -0.80 14.01
CA GLY A 56 9.32 -1.34 14.37
C GLY A 56 10.03 -2.12 13.25
N GLU A 57 11.07 -2.80 13.64
CA GLU A 57 11.90 -3.61 12.74
C GLU A 57 11.54 -5.11 12.77
N ASP A 58 10.77 -5.55 13.77
CA ASP A 58 10.35 -6.92 13.93
C ASP A 58 9.02 -7.18 13.20
N PRO A 59 8.97 -8.08 12.19
CA PRO A 59 7.76 -8.31 11.39
C PRO A 59 6.61 -8.89 12.20
N TYR A 60 6.88 -9.66 13.25
CA TYR A 60 5.85 -10.18 14.12
C TYR A 60 5.18 -9.07 14.93
N LEU A 61 5.98 -8.19 15.53
CA LEU A 61 5.48 -7.04 16.30
C LEU A 61 4.68 -6.08 15.43
N VAL A 62 5.23 -5.71 14.27
CA VAL A 62 4.55 -4.83 13.29
C VAL A 62 3.21 -5.44 12.88
N GLY A 63 3.18 -6.72 12.58
CA GLY A 63 1.95 -7.42 12.19
C GLY A 63 0.92 -7.47 13.32
N GLU A 64 1.34 -7.75 14.56
CA GLU A 64 0.42 -7.81 15.71
C GLU A 64 -0.17 -6.44 16.10
N LEU A 65 0.63 -5.39 16.08
CA LEU A 65 0.14 -4.04 16.36
C LEU A 65 -0.71 -3.50 15.19
N GLY A 66 -0.28 -3.75 13.94
CA GLY A 66 -1.05 -3.40 12.76
C GLY A 66 -2.42 -4.09 12.72
N LYS A 67 -2.48 -5.38 13.09
CA LYS A 67 -3.73 -6.11 13.25
C LYS A 67 -4.70 -5.40 14.20
N GLN A 68 -4.24 -4.98 15.37
CA GLN A 68 -5.10 -4.29 16.34
C GLN A 68 -5.59 -2.94 15.83
N MET A 69 -4.72 -2.19 15.13
CA MET A 69 -5.13 -0.94 14.50
C MET A 69 -6.22 -1.17 13.45
N ILE A 70 -6.06 -2.15 12.57
CA ILE A 70 -7.06 -2.50 11.54
C ILE A 70 -8.39 -2.90 12.17
N MET A 71 -8.34 -3.80 13.15
CA MET A 71 -9.54 -4.28 13.83
C MET A 71 -10.29 -3.16 14.54
N GLY A 72 -9.59 -2.26 15.26
CA GLY A 72 -10.20 -1.13 15.94
C GLY A 72 -10.83 -0.12 14.97
N LEU A 73 -10.15 0.21 13.87
CA LEU A 73 -10.71 1.10 12.84
C LEU A 73 -11.97 0.51 12.20
N GLN A 74 -11.93 -0.78 11.84
CA GLN A 74 -13.04 -1.44 11.15
C GLN A 74 -14.21 -1.78 12.07
N HIS A 75 -13.96 -1.96 13.37
CA HIS A 75 -15.03 -2.12 14.36
C HIS A 75 -15.98 -0.91 14.38
N GLU A 76 -15.44 0.28 14.21
CA GLU A 76 -16.22 1.54 14.16
C GLU A 76 -16.73 1.88 12.75
N GLY A 77 -16.67 0.96 11.80
CA GLY A 77 -17.21 1.09 10.45
C GLY A 77 -16.35 1.82 9.44
N LEU A 78 -15.10 2.13 9.75
CA LEU A 78 -14.14 2.69 8.79
C LEU A 78 -13.41 1.59 8.01
N ILE A 79 -13.08 1.88 6.78
CA ILE A 79 -12.16 1.03 6.01
C ILE A 79 -10.72 1.34 6.44
N ALA A 80 -10.01 0.34 6.95
CA ALA A 80 -8.58 0.41 7.16
C ALA A 80 -7.84 0.09 5.86
N THR A 81 -6.85 0.92 5.52
CA THR A 81 -6.02 0.75 4.31
C THR A 81 -4.55 0.67 4.72
N PRO A 82 -4.08 -0.52 5.15
CA PRO A 82 -2.66 -0.74 5.46
C PRO A 82 -1.76 -0.42 4.27
N LYS A 83 -0.54 0.06 4.59
CA LYS A 83 0.43 0.55 3.61
C LYS A 83 1.87 0.39 4.05
N HIS A 84 2.83 0.44 3.16
CA HIS A 84 2.75 0.48 1.70
C HIS A 84 3.08 -0.90 1.14
N PHE A 85 2.16 -1.51 0.47
CA PHE A 85 2.32 -2.86 -0.09
C PHE A 85 3.09 -2.78 -1.42
N ALA A 86 4.36 -3.29 -1.55
CA ALA A 86 5.15 -3.87 -0.49
C ALA A 86 6.67 -3.61 -0.70
N VAL A 87 7.45 -4.00 0.32
CA VAL A 87 8.93 -3.93 0.29
C VAL A 87 9.45 -2.50 0.08
N TYR A 88 8.82 -1.53 0.71
CA TYR A 88 9.06 -0.10 0.48
C TYR A 88 10.12 0.50 1.41
N SER A 89 10.33 -0.04 2.59
CA SER A 89 11.22 0.50 3.63
C SER A 89 12.70 0.24 3.34
N ILE A 90 13.20 0.87 2.30
CA ILE A 90 14.58 0.78 1.81
C ILE A 90 15.27 2.13 1.90
N PRO A 91 16.61 2.16 2.12
CA PRO A 91 17.32 3.40 2.46
C PRO A 91 17.46 4.40 1.31
N VAL A 92 17.30 3.98 0.07
CA VAL A 92 17.55 4.83 -1.10
C VAL A 92 16.30 4.97 -1.96
N GLY A 93 15.99 6.21 -2.33
CA GLY A 93 14.87 6.52 -3.19
C GLY A 93 13.55 6.58 -2.42
N GLY A 94 12.55 5.98 -2.94
CA GLY A 94 11.20 6.08 -2.43
C GLY A 94 10.44 7.23 -3.04
N ARG A 95 9.65 7.90 -2.24
CA ARG A 95 8.67 8.87 -2.72
C ARG A 95 9.25 10.06 -3.45
N ASP A 96 10.22 10.71 -2.83
CA ASP A 96 10.64 12.07 -3.21
C ASP A 96 11.89 12.08 -4.10
N GLU A 97 12.54 10.95 -4.26
CA GLU A 97 13.71 10.79 -5.11
C GLU A 97 13.30 10.56 -6.57
N GLY A 98 14.05 11.16 -7.49
CA GLY A 98 13.82 10.99 -8.93
C GLY A 98 14.20 9.62 -9.49
N THR A 99 14.68 8.74 -8.66
CA THR A 99 15.24 7.45 -9.03
C THR A 99 14.24 6.31 -8.80
N ARG A 100 14.33 5.32 -9.62
CA ARG A 100 13.80 3.99 -9.47
C ARG A 100 14.43 3.31 -8.26
N THR A 101 13.65 2.60 -7.46
CA THR A 101 14.13 1.96 -6.24
C THR A 101 13.72 0.51 -6.19
N ASP A 102 14.67 -0.35 -6.53
CA ASP A 102 14.58 -1.79 -6.27
C ASP A 102 15.20 -2.08 -4.89
N PRO A 103 14.50 -2.76 -3.99
CA PRO A 103 15.04 -3.12 -2.68
C PRO A 103 16.17 -4.15 -2.73
N HIS A 104 16.40 -4.84 -3.85
CA HIS A 104 17.36 -5.93 -4.00
C HIS A 104 17.22 -7.01 -2.92
N VAL A 105 15.98 -7.32 -2.55
CA VAL A 105 15.65 -8.29 -1.50
C VAL A 105 15.32 -9.63 -2.15
N ALA A 106 15.91 -10.70 -1.65
CA ALA A 106 15.64 -12.05 -2.12
C ALA A 106 14.18 -12.47 -1.84
N PRO A 107 13.54 -13.31 -2.69
CA PRO A 107 12.13 -13.70 -2.51
C PRO A 107 11.81 -14.30 -1.13
N ARG A 108 12.72 -15.02 -0.52
CA ARG A 108 12.53 -15.56 0.83
C ARG A 108 12.46 -14.45 1.87
N GLU A 109 13.39 -13.51 1.82
CA GLU A 109 13.43 -12.38 2.73
C GLU A 109 12.20 -11.47 2.55
N MET A 110 11.83 -11.18 1.31
CA MET A 110 10.59 -10.47 0.99
C MET A 110 9.39 -11.10 1.72
N ARG A 111 9.23 -12.41 1.65
CA ARG A 111 8.09 -13.13 2.24
C ARG A 111 8.15 -13.21 3.76
N THR A 112 9.32 -13.39 4.33
CA THR A 112 9.46 -13.61 5.78
C THR A 112 9.54 -12.33 6.60
N LEU A 113 9.98 -11.23 6.00
CA LEU A 113 10.07 -9.93 6.67
C LEU A 113 9.01 -8.96 6.17
N TYR A 114 9.07 -8.56 4.91
CA TYR A 114 8.28 -7.44 4.40
C TYR A 114 6.81 -7.77 4.17
N LEU A 115 6.49 -9.00 3.78
CA LEU A 115 5.12 -9.40 3.50
C LEU A 115 4.38 -9.97 4.73
N GLU A 116 5.08 -10.42 5.77
CA GLU A 116 4.44 -11.03 6.94
C GLU A 116 3.45 -10.10 7.68
N PRO A 117 3.72 -8.81 7.92
CA PRO A 117 2.73 -7.90 8.48
C PRO A 117 1.48 -7.73 7.62
N PHE A 118 1.65 -7.72 6.31
CA PHE A 118 0.54 -7.61 5.37
C PHE A 118 -0.28 -8.90 5.31
N ARG A 119 0.36 -10.08 5.37
CA ARG A 119 -0.36 -11.35 5.48
C ARG A 119 -1.30 -11.32 6.70
N LYS A 120 -0.80 -10.90 7.86
CA LYS A 120 -1.62 -10.75 9.08
C LYS A 120 -2.73 -9.73 8.90
N ALA A 121 -2.46 -8.61 8.24
CA ALA A 121 -3.46 -7.59 7.96
C ALA A 121 -4.66 -8.13 7.16
N PHE A 122 -4.40 -8.98 6.18
CA PHE A 122 -5.45 -9.51 5.31
C PHE A 122 -6.10 -10.78 5.88
N GLN A 123 -5.30 -11.75 6.34
CA GLN A 123 -5.80 -13.04 6.78
C GLN A 123 -6.32 -13.03 8.22
N ASP A 124 -5.65 -12.30 9.13
CA ASP A 124 -5.99 -12.32 10.56
C ASP A 124 -6.87 -11.13 10.97
N ALA A 125 -6.73 -9.97 10.31
CA ALA A 125 -7.49 -8.76 10.64
C ALA A 125 -8.58 -8.41 9.61
N GLY A 126 -8.58 -9.02 8.44
CA GLY A 126 -9.59 -8.79 7.41
C GLY A 126 -9.61 -7.36 6.86
N ALA A 127 -8.45 -6.75 6.61
CA ALA A 127 -8.37 -5.41 6.06
C ALA A 127 -9.14 -5.29 4.74
N LEU A 128 -9.89 -4.20 4.59
CA LEU A 128 -10.77 -3.96 3.43
C LEU A 128 -10.13 -3.09 2.34
N GLY A 129 -9.04 -2.42 2.65
CA GLY A 129 -8.24 -1.65 1.71
C GLY A 129 -6.76 -2.04 1.77
N VAL A 130 -5.99 -1.64 0.78
CA VAL A 130 -4.52 -1.69 0.78
C VAL A 130 -3.97 -0.64 -0.17
N MET A 131 -2.86 0.00 0.23
CA MET A 131 -2.17 0.97 -0.63
C MET A 131 -0.89 0.36 -1.18
N SER A 132 -0.74 0.38 -2.51
CA SER A 132 0.49 -0.04 -3.19
C SER A 132 1.62 0.97 -3.02
N SER A 133 2.85 0.49 -3.01
CA SER A 133 4.05 1.29 -2.77
C SER A 133 4.65 1.91 -4.04
N TYR A 134 5.61 2.83 -3.86
CA TYR A 134 6.28 3.55 -4.95
C TYR A 134 7.39 2.78 -5.65
N ASN A 135 8.02 1.83 -4.97
CA ASN A 135 9.19 1.11 -5.45
C ASN A 135 8.85 0.09 -6.54
N ASP A 136 9.87 -0.38 -7.19
CA ASP A 136 9.82 -1.59 -8.00
C ASP A 136 10.39 -2.81 -7.23
N TYR A 137 10.14 -3.97 -7.75
CA TYR A 137 10.77 -5.21 -7.34
C TYR A 137 11.21 -5.95 -8.60
N ASP A 138 12.49 -6.22 -8.69
CA ASP A 138 13.12 -6.84 -9.88
C ASP A 138 12.73 -6.13 -11.19
N GLY A 139 12.73 -4.81 -11.17
CA GLY A 139 12.44 -3.97 -12.32
C GLY A 139 10.96 -3.74 -12.63
N VAL A 140 10.02 -4.33 -11.88
CA VAL A 140 8.58 -4.15 -12.08
C VAL A 140 8.01 -3.27 -10.97
N PRO A 141 7.45 -2.07 -11.29
CA PRO A 141 6.80 -1.22 -10.30
C PRO A 141 5.68 -1.95 -9.57
N ILE A 142 5.68 -1.93 -8.24
CA ILE A 142 4.69 -2.64 -7.42
C ILE A 142 3.26 -2.26 -7.79
N THR A 143 2.98 -0.97 -8.00
CA THR A 143 1.65 -0.45 -8.38
C THR A 143 1.14 -1.03 -9.71
N GLY A 144 2.04 -1.47 -10.59
CA GLY A 144 1.70 -2.13 -11.85
C GLY A 144 2.08 -3.61 -11.92
N SER A 145 2.28 -4.25 -10.79
CA SER A 145 2.72 -5.65 -10.72
C SER A 145 1.56 -6.61 -10.49
N HIS A 146 1.22 -7.40 -11.51
CA HIS A 146 0.25 -8.49 -11.40
C HIS A 146 0.67 -9.52 -10.33
N TYR A 147 1.97 -9.81 -10.23
CA TYR A 147 2.53 -10.71 -9.22
C TYR A 147 2.18 -10.26 -7.79
N PHE A 148 2.41 -8.97 -7.46
CA PHE A 148 2.09 -8.47 -6.13
C PHE A 148 0.60 -8.26 -5.90
N LEU A 149 -0.11 -7.57 -6.81
CA LEU A 149 -1.47 -7.13 -6.57
C LEU A 149 -2.53 -8.23 -6.84
N THR A 150 -2.19 -9.22 -7.66
CA THR A 150 -3.12 -10.31 -7.98
C THR A 150 -2.65 -11.64 -7.40
N GLU A 151 -1.45 -12.12 -7.74
CA GLU A 151 -1.03 -13.46 -7.32
C GLU A 151 -0.80 -13.52 -5.80
N ILE A 152 0.04 -12.65 -5.24
CA ILE A 152 0.29 -12.65 -3.79
C ILE A 152 -0.93 -12.14 -3.02
N LEU A 153 -1.41 -10.95 -3.36
CA LEU A 153 -2.44 -10.28 -2.56
C LEU A 153 -3.79 -10.99 -2.64
N ARG A 154 -4.30 -11.23 -3.84
CA ARG A 154 -5.65 -11.75 -4.02
C ARG A 154 -5.73 -13.27 -4.01
N GLN A 155 -4.80 -13.95 -4.70
CA GLN A 155 -4.86 -15.41 -4.81
C GLN A 155 -4.26 -16.09 -3.59
N GLU A 156 -3.05 -15.67 -3.14
CA GLU A 156 -2.37 -16.32 -2.02
C GLU A 156 -2.93 -15.86 -0.67
N TYR A 157 -3.12 -14.54 -0.44
CA TYR A 157 -3.63 -14.01 0.82
C TYR A 157 -5.15 -13.93 0.89
N GLY A 158 -5.85 -14.15 -0.21
CA GLY A 158 -7.31 -14.16 -0.25
C GLY A 158 -7.96 -12.79 -0.07
N PHE A 159 -7.22 -11.70 -0.31
CA PHE A 159 -7.72 -10.33 -0.16
C PHE A 159 -8.91 -10.03 -1.06
N LYS A 160 -10.00 -9.52 -0.48
CA LYS A 160 -11.26 -9.23 -1.17
C LYS A 160 -11.54 -7.73 -1.34
N GLY A 161 -10.75 -6.89 -0.69
CA GLY A 161 -10.94 -5.45 -0.67
C GLY A 161 -10.42 -4.74 -1.93
N TYR A 162 -10.26 -3.42 -1.83
CA TYR A 162 -9.75 -2.60 -2.93
C TYR A 162 -8.27 -2.25 -2.75
N VAL A 163 -7.60 -2.08 -3.89
CA VAL A 163 -6.21 -1.62 -3.97
C VAL A 163 -6.20 -0.18 -4.43
N VAL A 164 -5.62 0.71 -3.64
CA VAL A 164 -5.37 2.10 -4.00
C VAL A 164 -3.88 2.32 -4.26
N SER A 165 -3.53 3.14 -5.23
CA SER A 165 -2.13 3.55 -5.43
C SER A 165 -1.72 4.58 -4.38
N ASP A 166 -0.44 4.62 -4.01
CA ASP A 166 0.10 5.83 -3.38
C ASP A 166 0.03 7.01 -4.37
N SER A 167 0.16 8.23 -3.85
CA SER A 167 -0.01 9.46 -4.65
C SER A 167 0.98 9.50 -5.81
N GLU A 168 0.46 9.64 -7.05
CA GLU A 168 1.25 9.66 -8.30
C GLU A 168 2.00 8.35 -8.64
N ALA A 169 1.89 7.29 -7.85
CA ALA A 169 2.60 6.04 -8.10
C ALA A 169 2.28 5.41 -9.45
N VAL A 170 1.08 5.66 -9.97
CA VAL A 170 0.66 5.24 -11.32
C VAL A 170 1.48 5.97 -12.38
N GLU A 171 1.59 7.29 -12.29
CA GLU A 171 2.34 8.11 -13.22
C GLU A 171 3.85 7.83 -13.14
N TYR A 172 4.35 7.43 -11.98
CA TYR A 172 5.76 7.07 -11.79
C TYR A 172 6.19 5.86 -12.62
N ILE A 173 5.28 4.98 -13.01
CA ILE A 173 5.57 3.88 -13.95
C ILE A 173 6.17 4.43 -15.25
N MET A 174 5.65 5.55 -15.74
CA MET A 174 6.17 6.25 -16.93
C MET A 174 7.29 7.23 -16.56
N THR A 175 7.07 8.09 -15.56
CA THR A 175 7.93 9.26 -15.34
C THR A 175 9.21 8.96 -14.56
N LYS A 176 9.20 8.02 -13.61
CA LYS A 176 10.35 7.62 -12.80
C LYS A 176 10.90 6.26 -13.19
N HIS A 177 10.07 5.22 -13.21
CA HIS A 177 10.51 3.87 -13.57
C HIS A 177 10.84 3.69 -15.03
N LYS A 178 10.24 4.49 -15.92
CA LYS A 178 10.46 4.42 -17.38
C LYS A 178 10.11 3.06 -18.00
N VAL A 179 9.17 2.35 -17.40
CA VAL A 179 8.77 0.99 -17.84
C VAL A 179 7.75 1.07 -18.97
N GLN A 180 6.92 2.11 -18.98
CA GLN A 180 5.93 2.33 -20.03
C GLN A 180 6.19 3.66 -20.76
N PRO A 181 5.94 3.71 -22.09
CA PRO A 181 6.22 4.91 -22.88
C PRO A 181 5.16 6.01 -22.75
N ASN A 182 3.95 5.67 -22.34
CA ASN A 182 2.80 6.60 -22.28
C ASN A 182 1.77 6.15 -21.22
N LEU A 183 0.83 7.05 -20.88
CA LEU A 183 -0.19 6.78 -19.86
C LEU A 183 -1.26 5.77 -20.30
N GLU A 184 -1.45 5.51 -21.59
CA GLU A 184 -2.38 4.49 -22.08
C GLU A 184 -1.86 3.10 -21.72
N ASP A 185 -0.56 2.86 -21.93
CA ASP A 185 0.09 1.61 -21.55
C ASP A 185 0.18 1.45 -20.02
N VAL A 186 0.43 2.55 -19.30
CA VAL A 186 0.35 2.56 -17.84
C VAL A 186 -1.05 2.17 -17.36
N ALA A 187 -2.11 2.77 -17.92
CA ALA A 187 -3.49 2.44 -17.55
C ALA A 187 -3.79 0.96 -17.77
N ALA A 188 -3.40 0.41 -18.91
CA ALA A 188 -3.55 -1.02 -19.17
C ALA A 188 -2.79 -1.88 -18.16
N GLN A 189 -1.54 -1.54 -17.87
CA GLN A 189 -0.72 -2.28 -16.91
C GLN A 189 -1.33 -2.31 -15.51
N VAL A 190 -1.74 -1.15 -14.96
CA VAL A 190 -2.26 -1.10 -13.59
C VAL A 190 -3.63 -1.76 -13.44
N ILE A 191 -4.49 -1.67 -14.45
CA ILE A 191 -5.79 -2.38 -14.46
C ILE A 191 -5.56 -3.89 -14.49
N HIS A 192 -4.69 -4.39 -15.38
CA HIS A 192 -4.35 -5.82 -15.44
C HIS A 192 -3.62 -6.32 -14.18
N ALA A 193 -2.90 -5.44 -13.49
CA ALA A 193 -2.27 -5.77 -12.21
C ALA A 193 -3.29 -5.93 -11.06
N GLY A 194 -4.49 -5.34 -11.17
CA GLY A 194 -5.54 -5.41 -10.16
C GLY A 194 -5.68 -4.16 -9.29
N LEU A 195 -5.18 -3.00 -9.74
CA LEU A 195 -5.40 -1.70 -9.11
C LEU A 195 -6.86 -1.26 -9.31
N ASN A 196 -7.50 -0.75 -8.24
CA ASN A 196 -8.89 -0.28 -8.28
C ASN A 196 -9.00 1.25 -8.23
N VAL A 197 -8.10 1.91 -7.48
CA VAL A 197 -8.18 3.35 -7.23
C VAL A 197 -6.83 4.00 -7.48
N ARG A 198 -6.82 5.01 -8.33
CA ARG A 198 -5.65 5.87 -8.53
C ARG A 198 -5.72 7.07 -7.59
N THR A 199 -4.66 7.34 -6.85
CA THR A 199 -4.52 8.56 -6.04
C THR A 199 -3.61 9.56 -6.75
N ASN A 200 -4.15 10.75 -7.04
CA ASN A 200 -3.41 11.86 -7.62
C ASN A 200 -4.14 13.17 -7.34
N PHE A 201 -3.40 14.29 -7.32
CA PHE A 201 -3.94 15.63 -7.12
C PHE A 201 -4.20 16.37 -8.44
N SER A 202 -3.98 15.72 -9.58
CA SER A 202 -4.31 16.27 -10.91
C SER A 202 -5.79 16.03 -11.26
N LEU A 203 -6.24 16.70 -12.34
CA LEU A 203 -7.59 16.51 -12.86
C LEU A 203 -7.84 15.03 -13.23
N PRO A 204 -9.04 14.49 -12.95
CA PRO A 204 -9.40 13.10 -13.28
C PRO A 204 -9.20 12.76 -14.76
N GLU A 205 -9.42 13.72 -15.65
CA GLU A 205 -9.29 13.58 -17.10
C GLU A 205 -7.88 13.13 -17.52
N ASN A 206 -6.86 13.51 -16.76
CA ASN A 206 -5.46 13.13 -17.04
C ASN A 206 -5.25 11.61 -16.98
N PHE A 207 -6.16 10.87 -16.36
CA PHE A 207 -6.14 9.41 -16.35
C PHE A 207 -7.33 8.80 -17.11
N ILE A 208 -8.52 9.40 -17.01
CA ILE A 208 -9.73 8.90 -17.68
C ILE A 208 -9.55 8.88 -19.19
N VAL A 209 -8.94 9.91 -19.77
CA VAL A 209 -8.72 9.97 -21.23
C VAL A 209 -7.75 8.89 -21.71
N PRO A 210 -6.55 8.70 -21.12
CA PRO A 210 -5.69 7.56 -21.44
C PRO A 210 -6.35 6.21 -21.24
N LEU A 211 -7.13 6.03 -20.18
CA LEU A 211 -7.86 4.79 -19.90
C LEU A 211 -8.85 4.45 -21.02
N ARG A 212 -9.68 5.43 -21.44
CA ARG A 212 -10.61 5.26 -22.56
C ARG A 212 -9.90 4.86 -23.85
N LYS A 213 -8.80 5.53 -24.18
CA LYS A 213 -7.98 5.21 -25.34
C LYS A 213 -7.40 3.79 -25.26
N ALA A 214 -6.99 3.34 -24.08
CA ALA A 214 -6.51 1.97 -23.90
C ALA A 214 -7.62 0.93 -24.15
N ILE A 215 -8.87 1.22 -23.75
CA ILE A 215 -10.04 0.38 -24.04
C ILE A 215 -10.34 0.39 -25.55
N GLU A 216 -10.41 1.56 -26.18
CA GLU A 216 -10.65 1.71 -27.62
C GLU A 216 -9.59 1.00 -28.48
N ALA A 217 -8.34 1.01 -28.02
CA ALA A 217 -7.23 0.30 -28.63
C ALA A 217 -7.20 -1.22 -28.35
N GLY A 218 -8.17 -1.74 -27.58
CA GLY A 218 -8.25 -3.15 -27.22
C GLY A 218 -7.20 -3.63 -26.23
N LYS A 219 -6.49 -2.70 -25.56
CA LYS A 219 -5.49 -3.03 -24.53
C LYS A 219 -6.14 -3.46 -23.21
N ILE A 220 -7.37 -3.05 -22.97
CA ILE A 220 -8.20 -3.41 -21.80
C ILE A 220 -9.55 -3.86 -22.32
N SER A 221 -10.07 -4.97 -21.80
CA SER A 221 -11.44 -5.40 -22.10
C SER A 221 -12.45 -4.59 -21.28
N GLU A 222 -13.60 -4.24 -21.86
CA GLU A 222 -14.73 -3.63 -21.14
C GLU A 222 -15.28 -4.51 -19.99
N LYS A 223 -14.91 -5.79 -19.98
CA LYS A 223 -15.31 -6.76 -18.96
C LYS A 223 -14.29 -6.88 -17.81
N THR A 224 -13.15 -6.17 -17.93
CA THR A 224 -12.13 -6.16 -16.89
C THR A 224 -12.49 -5.19 -15.78
#